data_ca90fee91f01a445275e30d1db4aa665
#
_entry.id   ca90fee91f01a445275e30d1db4aa665
#
_cell.length_a   1.000
_cell.length_b   1.000
_cell.length_c   1.000
_cell.angle_alpha   90.00
_cell.angle_beta   90.00
_cell.angle_gamma   90.00
#
_symmetry.space_group_name_H-M   'P 1'
#
loop_
_entity.id
_entity.type
_entity.pdbx_description
1 polymer ?
#
loop_
_entity_poly.entity_id
_entity_poly.type
_entity_poly.pdbx_seq_one_letter_code
_entity_poly.pdbx_strand_id
1 'polypeptide(L)'
;QAEEERQHAMDMAQFVLHPGGEVILTSIDAVKTSWTDAKEAFVDTFAHEQKVTELINKLADVADEEKDRASQNFIAKYIDEQVEEEKNVKDILDSFAHLESHAIAHIDSKLEQAR
;
A
#
# COMPACT_ATOMS: atom_id res chain seq x y z
N GLN A 1 5.04 -10.15 0.00
CA GLN A 1 4.87 -9.04 -0.96
C GLN A 1 4.83 -7.68 -0.26
N ALA A 2 4.00 -7.53 0.76
CA ALA A 2 3.97 -6.30 1.56
C ALA A 2 5.31 -6.04 2.25
N GLU A 3 6.00 -7.09 2.64
CA GLU A 3 7.31 -6.98 3.27
C GLU A 3 8.38 -6.48 2.30
N GLU A 4 8.36 -6.94 1.07
CA GLU A 4 9.26 -6.46 0.02
C GLU A 4 9.02 -4.98 -0.28
N GLU A 5 7.77 -4.55 -0.32
CA GLU A 5 7.40 -3.16 -0.57
C GLU A 5 7.91 -2.24 0.54
N ARG A 6 7.78 -2.66 1.78
CA ARG A 6 8.31 -1.92 2.91
C ARG A 6 9.82 -1.76 2.81
N GLN A 7 10.52 -2.83 2.44
CA GLN A 7 11.96 -2.81 2.31
C GLN A 7 12.40 -1.88 1.18
N HIS A 8 11.69 -1.90 0.05
CA HIS A 8 11.96 -1.01 -1.08
C HIS A 8 11.80 0.46 -0.67
N ALA A 9 10.73 0.79 0.04
CA ALA A 9 10.50 2.15 0.50
C ALA A 9 11.57 2.62 1.49
N MET A 10 12.01 1.75 2.39
CA MET A 10 13.07 2.05 3.34
C MET A 10 14.41 2.26 2.65
N ASP A 11 14.75 1.41 1.69
CA ASP A 11 15.98 1.52 0.92
C ASP A 11 16.01 2.83 0.13
N MET A 12 14.88 3.19 -0.46
CA MET A 12 14.73 4.43 -1.20
C MET A 12 14.88 5.66 -0.29
N ALA A 13 14.27 5.62 0.90
CA ALA A 13 14.41 6.70 1.87
C ALA A 13 15.87 6.89 2.28
N GLN A 14 16.59 5.81 2.49
CA GLN A 14 18.02 5.87 2.82
C GLN A 14 18.84 6.46 1.70
N PHE A 15 18.51 6.12 0.45
CA PHE A 15 19.20 6.63 -0.72
C PHE A 15 19.02 8.13 -0.90
N VAL A 16 17.77 8.63 -0.83
CA VAL A 16 17.45 10.04 -1.15
C VAL A 16 17.69 10.98 0.02
N LEU A 17 17.31 10.56 1.22
CA LEU A 17 17.28 11.42 2.40
C LEU A 17 18.21 10.97 3.51
N HIS A 18 19.32 10.32 3.14
CA HIS A 18 20.24 9.79 4.12
C HIS A 18 20.58 10.75 5.26
N PRO A 19 20.84 12.04 5.03
CA PRO A 19 21.11 12.97 6.12
C PRO A 19 19.88 13.35 6.96
N GLY A 20 18.67 13.17 6.43
CA GLY A 20 17.44 13.59 7.11
C GLY A 20 16.35 12.54 7.12
N GLY A 21 16.69 11.27 6.94
CA GLY A 21 15.74 10.22 6.69
C GLY A 21 14.94 9.71 7.89
N GLU A 22 15.31 10.09 9.11
CA GLU A 22 14.67 9.56 10.31
C GLU A 22 13.17 9.81 10.40
N VAL A 23 12.72 11.00 10.00
CA VAL A 23 11.31 11.37 10.05
C VAL A 23 10.47 10.52 9.11
N ILE A 24 11.03 10.16 7.95
CA ILE A 24 10.35 9.38 6.93
C ILE A 24 10.27 7.91 7.35
N LEU A 25 11.33 7.37 7.93
CA LEU A 25 11.35 5.99 8.43
C LEU A 25 10.31 5.76 9.52
N THR A 26 10.06 6.75 10.36
CA THR A 26 9.05 6.67 11.42
C THR A 26 7.64 6.45 10.85
N SER A 27 7.35 7.01 9.67
CA SER A 27 6.04 6.84 9.02
C SER A 27 5.79 5.41 8.55
N ILE A 28 6.85 4.66 8.27
CA ILE A 28 6.75 3.29 7.77
C ILE A 28 6.54 2.29 8.90
N ASP A 29 6.98 2.63 10.10
CA ASP A 29 6.92 1.73 11.27
C ASP A 29 5.52 1.53 11.84
N ALA A 30 4.52 2.24 11.35
CA ALA A 30 3.15 2.14 11.86
C ALA A 30 2.38 0.97 11.23
N VAL A 31 2.97 -0.21 11.14
CA VAL A 31 2.33 -1.40 10.59
C VAL A 31 1.79 -2.26 11.72
N LYS A 32 0.54 -2.64 11.60
CA LYS A 32 -0.13 -3.53 12.53
C LYS A 32 0.49 -4.92 12.46
N THR A 33 0.70 -5.55 13.59
CA THR A 33 1.36 -6.87 13.67
C THR A 33 0.38 -8.05 13.81
N SER A 34 -0.91 -7.78 14.04
CA SER A 34 -1.91 -8.83 14.17
C SER A 34 -3.22 -8.41 13.51
N TRP A 35 -3.93 -9.38 12.92
CA TRP A 35 -5.20 -9.16 12.24
C TRP A 35 -6.20 -10.23 12.67
N THR A 36 -7.49 -9.85 12.74
CA THR A 36 -8.57 -10.76 13.13
C THR A 36 -9.06 -11.62 11.96
N ASP A 37 -8.92 -11.13 10.74
CA ASP A 37 -9.29 -11.88 9.53
C ASP A 37 -8.52 -11.38 8.31
N ALA A 38 -8.65 -12.10 7.20
CA ALA A 38 -7.92 -11.81 5.97
C ALA A 38 -8.33 -10.45 5.37
N LYS A 39 -9.61 -10.12 5.42
CA LYS A 39 -10.10 -8.84 4.88
C LYS A 39 -9.48 -7.67 5.62
N GLU A 40 -9.47 -7.74 6.96
CA GLU A 40 -8.86 -6.69 7.78
C GLU A 40 -7.39 -6.53 7.44
N ALA A 41 -6.67 -7.64 7.23
CA ALA A 41 -5.27 -7.60 6.84
C ALA A 41 -5.08 -6.85 5.52
N PHE A 42 -5.94 -7.06 4.53
CA PHE A 42 -5.84 -6.37 3.25
C PHE A 42 -6.28 -4.92 3.33
N VAL A 43 -7.24 -4.57 4.18
CA VAL A 43 -7.60 -3.17 4.44
C VAL A 43 -6.40 -2.43 5.03
N ASP A 44 -5.74 -3.02 6.01
CA ASP A 44 -4.56 -2.43 6.62
C ASP A 44 -3.40 -2.32 5.61
N THR A 45 -3.24 -3.34 4.78
CA THR A 45 -2.23 -3.34 3.72
C THR A 45 -2.48 -2.21 2.73
N PHE A 46 -3.74 -2.00 2.32
CA PHE A 46 -4.07 -0.92 1.39
C PHE A 46 -3.76 0.45 1.98
N ALA A 47 -4.14 0.66 3.25
CA ALA A 47 -3.83 1.92 3.94
C ALA A 47 -2.31 2.13 4.02
N HIS A 48 -1.56 1.06 4.25
CA HIS A 48 -0.11 1.12 4.30
C HIS A 48 0.48 1.45 2.92
N GLU A 49 -0.05 0.84 1.85
CA GLU A 49 0.38 1.13 0.48
C GLU A 49 0.14 2.59 0.12
N GLN A 50 -0.97 3.16 0.57
CA GLN A 50 -1.25 4.58 0.35
C GLN A 50 -0.23 5.49 1.04
N LYS A 51 0.20 5.11 2.24
CA LYS A 51 1.26 5.84 2.95
C LYS A 51 2.59 5.74 2.23
N VAL A 52 2.90 4.57 1.69
CA VAL A 52 4.12 4.37 0.89
C VAL A 52 4.07 5.24 -0.36
N THR A 53 2.93 5.32 -1.01
CA THR A 53 2.74 6.19 -2.18
C THR A 53 2.99 7.65 -1.84
N GLU A 54 2.44 8.13 -0.72
CA GLU A 54 2.68 9.50 -0.27
C GLU A 54 4.17 9.77 -0.02
N LEU A 55 4.84 8.81 0.61
CA LEU A 55 6.27 8.91 0.89
C LEU A 55 7.08 8.99 -0.41
N ILE A 56 6.78 8.12 -1.36
CA ILE A 56 7.45 8.10 -2.65
C ILE A 56 7.27 9.44 -3.38
N ASN A 57 6.06 9.98 -3.35
CA ASN A 57 5.77 11.27 -3.99
C ASN A 57 6.55 12.41 -3.32
N LYS A 58 6.66 12.39 -1.99
CA LYS A 58 7.46 13.39 -1.27
C LYS A 58 8.94 13.29 -1.64
N LEU A 59 9.45 12.08 -1.76
CA LEU A 59 10.84 11.88 -2.18
C LEU A 59 11.06 12.37 -3.61
N ALA A 60 10.09 12.14 -4.49
CA ALA A 60 10.15 12.65 -5.86
C ALA A 60 10.19 14.17 -5.89
N ASP A 61 9.38 14.83 -5.06
CA ASP A 61 9.38 16.29 -4.95
C ASP A 61 10.73 16.83 -4.50
N VAL A 62 11.35 16.18 -3.51
CA VAL A 62 12.67 16.58 -3.03
C VAL A 62 13.73 16.40 -4.12
N ALA A 63 13.68 15.26 -4.83
CA ALA A 63 14.63 15.02 -5.93
C ALA A 63 14.48 16.05 -7.04
N ASP A 64 13.23 16.48 -7.32
CA ASP A 64 12.96 17.52 -8.30
C ASP A 64 13.51 18.88 -7.85
N GLU A 65 13.29 19.25 -6.60
CA GLU A 65 13.81 20.51 -6.03
C GLU A 65 15.31 20.56 -6.07
N GLU A 66 15.97 19.45 -5.74
CA GLU A 66 17.43 19.35 -5.74
C GLU A 66 18.00 19.16 -7.15
N LYS A 67 17.15 18.95 -8.14
CA LYS A 67 17.54 18.64 -9.52
C LYS A 67 18.51 17.45 -9.58
N ASP A 68 18.26 16.48 -8.72
CA ASP A 68 19.06 15.27 -8.61
C ASP A 68 18.55 14.23 -9.61
N ARG A 69 19.17 14.19 -10.79
CA ARG A 69 18.74 13.32 -11.88
C ARG A 69 18.83 11.83 -11.55
N ALA A 70 19.87 11.44 -10.82
CA ALA A 70 20.06 10.05 -10.43
C ALA A 70 18.92 9.60 -9.50
N SER A 71 18.58 10.43 -8.53
CA SER A 71 17.47 10.16 -7.61
C SER A 71 16.13 10.15 -8.32
N GLN A 72 15.90 11.08 -9.25
CA GLN A 72 14.69 11.11 -10.06
C GLN A 72 14.51 9.80 -10.83
N ASN A 73 15.55 9.30 -11.48
CA ASN A 73 15.51 8.05 -12.20
C ASN A 73 15.28 6.84 -11.29
N PHE A 74 15.92 6.84 -10.13
CA PHE A 74 15.76 5.78 -9.14
C PHE A 74 14.30 5.71 -8.64
N ILE A 75 13.74 6.86 -8.30
CA ILE A 75 12.37 6.97 -7.76
C ILE A 75 11.32 6.64 -8.81
N ALA A 76 11.55 6.97 -10.07
CA ALA A 76 10.58 6.74 -11.15
C ALA A 76 10.17 5.26 -11.24
N LYS A 77 11.11 4.37 -11.02
CA LYS A 77 10.82 2.92 -11.04
C LYS A 77 9.84 2.52 -9.94
N TYR A 78 10.02 3.10 -8.75
CA TYR A 78 9.15 2.80 -7.61
C TYR A 78 7.77 3.41 -7.75
N ILE A 79 7.66 4.55 -8.42
CA ILE A 79 6.36 5.15 -8.73
C ILE A 79 5.53 4.17 -9.57
N ASP A 80 6.12 3.59 -10.62
CA ASP A 80 5.43 2.64 -11.46
C ASP A 80 5.05 1.37 -10.71
N GLU A 81 5.97 0.83 -9.92
CA GLU A 81 5.71 -0.35 -9.10
C GLU A 81 4.60 -0.08 -8.09
N GLN A 82 4.58 1.11 -7.49
CA GLN A 82 3.60 1.45 -6.47
C GLN A 82 2.19 1.59 -7.03
N VAL A 83 2.05 2.08 -8.25
CA VAL A 83 0.76 2.11 -8.94
C VAL A 83 0.20 0.70 -9.07
N GLU A 84 1.04 -0.26 -9.46
CA GLU A 84 0.63 -1.67 -9.57
C GLU A 84 0.29 -2.26 -8.20
N GLU A 85 1.08 -1.97 -7.17
CA GLU A 85 0.83 -2.51 -5.84
C GLU A 85 -0.49 -2.04 -5.26
N GLU A 86 -0.80 -0.76 -5.37
CA GLU A 86 -2.09 -0.24 -4.92
C GLU A 86 -3.24 -0.87 -5.69
N LYS A 87 -3.08 -1.00 -7.00
CA LYS A 87 -4.09 -1.62 -7.85
C LYS A 87 -4.34 -3.07 -7.45
N ASN A 88 -3.28 -3.84 -7.23
CA ASN A 88 -3.40 -5.24 -6.85
C ASN A 88 -4.14 -5.42 -5.52
N VAL A 89 -3.80 -4.62 -4.53
CA VAL A 89 -4.47 -4.69 -3.23
C VAL A 89 -5.92 -4.25 -3.34
N LYS A 90 -6.19 -3.20 -4.10
CA LYS A 90 -7.55 -2.73 -4.32
C LYS A 90 -8.40 -3.80 -5.02
N ASP A 91 -7.85 -4.48 -6.01
CA ASP A 91 -8.55 -5.55 -6.71
C ASP A 91 -8.90 -6.69 -5.74
N ILE A 92 -8.01 -7.01 -4.81
CA ILE A 92 -8.29 -8.02 -3.78
C ILE A 92 -9.42 -7.56 -2.87
N LEU A 93 -9.41 -6.30 -2.43
CA LEU A 93 -10.47 -5.75 -1.59
C LEU A 93 -11.82 -5.74 -2.32
N ASP A 94 -11.82 -5.40 -3.60
CA ASP A 94 -13.02 -5.43 -4.42
C ASP A 94 -13.56 -6.86 -4.53
N SER A 95 -12.68 -7.85 -4.61
CA SER A 95 -13.07 -9.25 -4.61
C SER A 95 -13.74 -9.67 -3.31
N PHE A 96 -13.22 -9.23 -2.17
CA PHE A 96 -13.86 -9.48 -0.87
C PHE A 96 -15.26 -8.87 -0.82
N ALA A 97 -15.42 -7.64 -1.29
CA ALA A 97 -16.72 -6.97 -1.32
C ALA A 97 -17.70 -7.73 -2.19
N HIS A 98 -17.25 -8.22 -3.34
CA HIS A 98 -18.07 -9.01 -4.25
C HIS A 98 -18.51 -10.33 -3.61
N LEU A 99 -17.60 -11.03 -2.95
CA LEU A 99 -17.92 -12.28 -2.26
C LEU A 99 -18.90 -12.05 -1.11
N GLU A 100 -18.76 -10.97 -0.36
CA GLU A 100 -19.69 -10.61 0.71
C GLU A 100 -21.11 -10.37 0.16
N SER A 101 -21.22 -9.59 -0.91
CA SER A 101 -22.50 -9.33 -1.55
C SER A 101 -23.15 -10.62 -2.05
N HIS A 102 -22.36 -11.50 -2.64
CA HIS A 102 -22.83 -12.78 -3.15
C HIS A 102 -23.30 -13.69 -2.02
N ALA A 103 -22.57 -13.74 -0.92
CA ALA A 103 -22.93 -14.53 0.26
C ALA A 103 -24.22 -14.03 0.90
N ILE A 104 -24.41 -12.72 1.01
CA ILE A 104 -25.63 -12.12 1.54
C ILE A 104 -26.83 -12.48 0.66
N ALA A 105 -26.70 -12.35 -0.65
CA ALA A 105 -27.76 -12.70 -1.58
C ALA A 105 -28.14 -14.19 -1.48
N HIS A 106 -27.15 -15.06 -1.29
CA HIS A 106 -27.39 -16.50 -1.13
C HIS A 106 -28.13 -16.81 0.16
N ILE A 107 -27.78 -16.15 1.26
CA ILE A 107 -28.44 -16.32 2.55
C ILE A 107 -29.90 -15.84 2.45
N ASP A 108 -30.13 -14.66 1.86
CA ASP A 108 -31.49 -14.13 1.67
C ASP A 108 -32.35 -15.08 0.85
N SER A 109 -31.79 -15.64 -0.22
CA SER A 109 -32.49 -16.62 -1.04
C SER A 109 -32.90 -17.86 -0.24
N LYS A 110 -32.01 -18.37 0.62
CA LYS A 110 -32.29 -19.51 1.48
C LYS A 110 -33.35 -19.18 2.52
N LEU A 111 -33.35 -17.99 3.10
CA LEU A 111 -34.36 -17.57 4.05
C LEU A 111 -35.74 -17.50 3.39
N GLU A 112 -35.83 -17.01 2.17
CA GLU A 112 -37.08 -17.01 1.42
C GLU A 112 -37.61 -18.40 1.16
N GLN A 113 -36.74 -19.35 0.80
CA GLN A 113 -37.12 -20.72 0.57
C GLN A 113 -37.60 -21.43 1.84
N ALA A 114 -37.12 -20.99 3.01
CA ALA A 114 -37.51 -21.57 4.28
C ALA A 114 -38.87 -21.07 4.78
N ARG A 115 -39.42 -20.04 4.20
CA ARG A 115 -40.75 -19.53 4.53
C ARG A 115 -41.84 -20.36 3.80
#